data_03ba2156baab4ad02dfbfb564c863d39
#
_entry.id   03ba2156baab4ad02dfbfb564c863d39
#
_cell.length_a   1.000
_cell.length_b   1.000
_cell.length_c   1.000
_cell.angle_alpha   90.00
_cell.angle_beta   90.00
_cell.angle_gamma   90.00
#
_symmetry.space_group_name_H-M   'P 1'
#
loop_
_entity.id
_entity.type
_entity.pdbx_description
1 polymer ?
#
loop_
_entity_poly.entity_id
_entity_poly.type
_entity_poly.pdbx_seq_one_letter_code
_entity_poly.pdbx_strand_id
1 'polypeptide(L)'
;MITEPRWKSYIVETTTPIFTPKQCQMIINAGRNEPKKNAEVGSSQGIKGGVYDTKTRTSHISWIPFKKMSYMYKDIERIMKTTNGNHFGFDGMTITEMAQYTEYPEGGFYDWHTDNDVDMRHEPPVRKISMT
;
A
#
# COMPACT_ATOMS: atom_id res chain seq x y z
N MET A 1 20.74 -6.02 -28.81
CA MET A 1 19.35 -6.51 -28.88
C MET A 1 18.60 -5.82 -27.74
N ILE A 2 17.63 -4.99 -28.05
CA ILE A 2 16.75 -4.38 -27.01
C ILE A 2 15.76 -5.47 -26.63
N THR A 3 15.87 -5.98 -25.41
CA THR A 3 14.88 -6.93 -24.88
C THR A 3 13.63 -6.16 -24.48
N GLU A 4 12.46 -6.64 -24.88
CA GLU A 4 11.20 -6.09 -24.40
C GLU A 4 11.13 -6.14 -22.87
N PRO A 5 10.61 -5.10 -22.21
CA PRO A 5 10.37 -5.14 -20.79
C PRO A 5 9.46 -6.33 -20.44
N ARG A 6 9.75 -7.02 -19.35
CA ARG A 6 8.90 -8.14 -18.88
C ARG A 6 7.54 -7.65 -18.38
N TRP A 7 7.46 -6.44 -17.85
CA TRP A 7 6.22 -5.85 -17.38
C TRP A 7 5.36 -5.39 -18.57
N LYS A 8 4.09 -5.76 -18.54
CA LYS A 8 3.11 -5.46 -19.60
C LYS A 8 1.90 -4.67 -19.11
N SER A 9 1.86 -4.36 -17.82
CA SER A 9 0.70 -3.73 -17.18
C SER A 9 1.15 -2.67 -16.18
N TYR A 10 0.36 -1.60 -16.08
CA TYR A 10 0.51 -0.59 -15.04
C TYR A 10 -0.47 -0.82 -13.88
N ILE A 11 -1.60 -1.44 -14.18
CA ILE A 11 -2.67 -1.76 -13.24
C ILE A 11 -3.10 -3.20 -13.48
N VAL A 12 -3.30 -3.93 -12.40
CA VAL A 12 -3.84 -5.29 -12.42
C VAL A 12 -4.92 -5.39 -11.36
N GLU A 13 -6.07 -5.91 -11.74
CA GLU A 13 -7.18 -6.20 -10.84
C GLU A 13 -7.36 -7.70 -10.69
N THR A 14 -7.66 -8.16 -9.47
CA THR A 14 -8.01 -9.56 -9.26
C THR A 14 -9.46 -9.81 -9.73
N THR A 15 -9.68 -10.89 -10.44
CA THR A 15 -11.02 -11.27 -10.92
C THR A 15 -11.87 -11.94 -9.84
N THR A 16 -11.24 -12.37 -8.74
CA THR A 16 -11.91 -12.98 -7.60
C THR A 16 -11.40 -12.37 -6.30
N PRO A 17 -12.24 -12.28 -5.26
CA PRO A 17 -11.81 -11.78 -3.96
C PRO A 17 -10.66 -12.60 -3.39
N ILE A 18 -9.65 -11.91 -2.84
CA ILE A 18 -8.52 -12.53 -2.14
C ILE A 18 -8.94 -13.01 -0.75
N PHE A 19 -9.81 -12.25 -0.09
CA PHE A 19 -10.27 -12.51 1.27
C PHE A 19 -11.77 -12.78 1.29
N THR A 20 -12.17 -13.72 2.12
CA THR A 20 -13.59 -13.95 2.43
C THR A 20 -14.17 -12.77 3.22
N PRO A 21 -15.50 -12.56 3.23
CA PRO A 21 -16.13 -11.51 4.05
C PRO A 21 -15.73 -11.60 5.53
N LYS A 22 -15.62 -12.81 6.07
CA LYS A 22 -15.16 -13.02 7.45
C LYS A 22 -13.73 -12.56 7.67
N GLN A 23 -12.82 -12.85 6.73
CA GLN A 23 -11.43 -12.38 6.80
C GLN A 23 -11.35 -10.86 6.66
N CYS A 24 -12.13 -10.26 5.77
CA CYS A 24 -12.23 -8.80 5.65
C CYS A 24 -12.66 -8.17 6.98
N GLN A 25 -13.68 -8.72 7.65
CA GLN A 25 -14.11 -8.21 8.96
C GLN A 25 -13.02 -8.34 10.03
N MET A 26 -12.25 -9.45 10.01
CA MET A 26 -11.12 -9.61 10.92
C MET A 26 -10.02 -8.58 10.67
N ILE A 27 -9.74 -8.26 9.40
CA ILE A 27 -8.75 -7.23 9.00
C ILE A 27 -9.22 -5.84 9.46
N ILE A 28 -10.49 -5.50 9.24
CA ILE A 28 -11.10 -4.25 9.70
C ILE A 28 -10.97 -4.11 11.22
N ASN A 29 -11.33 -5.14 11.95
CA ASN A 29 -11.23 -5.14 13.41
C ASN A 29 -9.76 -4.99 13.87
N ALA A 30 -8.83 -5.67 13.21
CA ALA A 30 -7.41 -5.52 13.51
C ALA A 30 -6.94 -4.08 13.31
N GLY A 31 -7.28 -3.45 12.18
CA GLY A 31 -6.94 -2.06 11.91
C GLY A 31 -7.56 -1.08 12.91
N ARG A 32 -8.84 -1.29 13.26
CA ARG A 32 -9.55 -0.45 14.24
C ARG A 32 -8.98 -0.53 15.66
N ASN A 33 -8.37 -1.66 16.01
CA ASN A 33 -7.76 -1.86 17.33
C ASN A 33 -6.31 -1.32 17.42
N GLU A 34 -5.74 -0.84 16.33
CA GLU A 34 -4.43 -0.20 16.35
C GLU A 34 -4.55 1.31 16.66
N PRO A 35 -3.49 1.93 17.18
CA PRO A 35 -3.47 3.36 17.44
C PRO A 35 -3.76 4.17 16.18
N LYS A 36 -4.81 4.98 16.22
CA LYS A 36 -5.21 5.86 15.11
C LYS A 36 -4.38 7.12 15.08
N LYS A 37 -4.05 7.56 13.87
CA LYS A 37 -3.41 8.85 13.58
C LYS A 37 -4.19 9.54 12.47
N ASN A 38 -4.13 10.87 12.45
CA ASN A 38 -4.50 11.61 11.25
C ASN A 38 -3.52 11.25 10.15
N ALA A 39 -4.03 11.03 8.94
CA ALA A 39 -3.17 10.70 7.82
C ALA A 39 -2.37 11.92 7.40
N GLU A 40 -1.07 11.75 7.36
CA GLU A 40 -0.14 12.73 6.82
C GLU A 40 0.08 12.47 5.33
N VAL A 41 0.30 13.51 4.54
CA VAL A 41 0.77 13.39 3.17
C VAL A 41 2.30 13.33 3.18
N GLY A 42 2.86 12.47 2.32
CA GLY A 42 4.31 12.27 2.25
C GLY A 42 5.06 13.57 1.98
N SER A 43 6.28 13.65 2.47
CA SER A 43 7.11 14.84 2.32
C SER A 43 7.60 14.97 0.87
N SER A 44 6.89 15.70 0.05
CA SER A 44 7.34 16.08 -1.29
C SER A 44 8.50 17.09 -1.30
N GLN A 45 9.01 17.49 -0.12
CA GLN A 45 10.03 18.53 0.00
C GLN A 45 11.18 18.22 0.98
N GLY A 46 11.50 16.96 1.23
CA GLY A 46 12.65 16.61 2.07
C GLY A 46 12.50 16.91 3.56
N ILE A 47 11.31 17.21 4.03
CA ILE A 47 11.00 17.34 5.45
C ILE A 47 10.87 15.94 6.03
N LYS A 48 11.66 15.61 7.04
CA LYS A 48 11.51 14.37 7.79
C LYS A 48 10.16 14.35 8.51
N GLY A 49 9.29 13.41 8.11
CA GLY A 49 7.90 13.32 8.57
C GLY A 49 6.93 13.91 7.56
N GLY A 50 5.76 13.29 7.41
CA GLY A 50 4.70 13.80 6.57
C GLY A 50 4.09 15.07 7.14
N VAL A 51 3.42 15.84 6.30
CA VAL A 51 2.67 17.04 6.70
C VAL A 51 1.19 16.69 6.77
N TYR A 52 0.53 17.10 7.84
CA TYR A 52 -0.91 17.03 7.92
C TYR A 52 -1.53 18.16 7.09
N ASP A 53 -2.04 17.81 5.92
CA ASP A 53 -2.67 18.75 4.98
C ASP A 53 -4.11 18.34 4.68
N THR A 54 -5.06 19.05 5.29
CA THR A 54 -6.49 18.79 5.11
C THR A 54 -7.03 19.14 3.73
N LYS A 55 -6.26 19.85 2.91
CA LYS A 55 -6.63 20.14 1.52
C LYS A 55 -6.33 19.00 0.57
N THR A 56 -5.39 18.14 0.96
CA THR A 56 -4.97 16.98 0.17
C THR A 56 -5.57 15.68 0.69
N ARG A 57 -5.71 15.55 2.03
CA ARG A 57 -6.19 14.30 2.63
C ARG A 57 -6.93 14.53 3.94
N THR A 58 -8.10 13.91 4.07
CA THR A 58 -8.87 13.83 5.31
C THR A 58 -9.23 12.38 5.59
N SER A 59 -8.36 11.67 6.31
CA SER A 59 -8.60 10.28 6.70
C SER A 59 -7.88 9.96 8.01
N HIS A 60 -8.33 8.91 8.66
CA HIS A 60 -7.63 8.33 9.81
C HIS A 60 -6.93 7.06 9.38
N ILE A 61 -5.71 6.87 9.84
CA ILE A 61 -4.92 5.70 9.53
C ILE A 61 -4.47 4.98 10.79
N SER A 62 -4.27 3.69 10.64
CA SER A 62 -3.54 2.86 11.58
C SER A 62 -2.70 1.83 10.80
N TRP A 63 -1.73 1.23 11.45
CA TRP A 63 -0.82 0.28 10.83
C TRP A 63 -1.01 -1.10 11.46
N ILE A 64 -1.30 -2.10 10.65
CA ILE A 64 -1.51 -3.47 11.12
C ILE A 64 -0.16 -4.19 11.22
N PRO A 65 0.31 -4.55 12.42
CA PRO A 65 1.59 -5.22 12.58
C PRO A 65 1.62 -6.60 11.90
N PHE A 66 2.76 -6.94 11.28
CA PHE A 66 2.95 -8.22 10.59
C PHE A 66 2.58 -9.44 11.45
N LYS A 67 2.95 -9.41 12.73
CA LYS A 67 2.70 -10.52 13.66
C LYS A 67 1.23 -10.71 14.00
N LYS A 68 0.42 -9.65 13.96
CA LYS A 68 -1.01 -9.72 14.32
C LYS A 68 -1.86 -10.37 13.24
N MET A 69 -1.47 -10.22 11.96
CA MET A 69 -2.24 -10.68 10.81
C MET A 69 -1.36 -11.45 9.83
N SER A 70 -0.56 -12.38 10.35
CA SER A 70 0.43 -13.12 9.55
C SER A 70 -0.17 -13.85 8.34
N TYR A 71 -1.40 -14.38 8.44
CA TYR A 71 -2.07 -15.05 7.32
C TYR A 71 -2.40 -14.04 6.20
N MET A 72 -2.88 -12.86 6.55
CA MET A 72 -3.16 -11.77 5.59
C MET A 72 -1.91 -11.43 4.79
N TYR A 73 -0.80 -11.21 5.48
CA TYR A 73 0.47 -10.88 4.83
C TYR A 73 1.01 -12.00 3.95
N LYS A 74 0.82 -13.26 4.32
CA LYS A 74 1.19 -14.41 3.47
C LYS A 74 0.37 -14.44 2.19
N ASP A 75 -0.93 -14.18 2.27
CA ASP A 75 -1.80 -14.13 1.10
C ASP A 75 -1.47 -12.94 0.21
N ILE A 76 -1.26 -11.76 0.79
CA ILE A 76 -0.83 -10.57 0.06
C ILE A 76 0.51 -10.82 -0.65
N GLU A 77 1.50 -11.36 0.06
CA GLU A 77 2.81 -11.65 -0.52
C GLU A 77 2.73 -12.65 -1.68
N ARG A 78 1.95 -13.71 -1.52
CA ARG A 78 1.72 -14.71 -2.56
C ARG A 78 1.11 -14.08 -3.80
N ILE A 79 0.05 -13.29 -3.65
CA ILE A 79 -0.63 -12.62 -4.76
C ILE A 79 0.30 -11.60 -5.42
N MET A 80 0.98 -10.78 -4.63
CA MET A 80 1.92 -9.78 -5.13
C MET A 80 3.04 -10.43 -5.97
N LYS A 81 3.63 -11.52 -5.48
CA LYS A 81 4.67 -12.25 -6.21
C LYS A 81 4.16 -12.85 -7.52
N THR A 82 2.97 -13.46 -7.49
CA THR A 82 2.35 -14.03 -8.69
C THR A 82 2.01 -12.94 -9.70
N THR A 83 1.39 -11.87 -9.25
CA THR A 83 1.02 -10.72 -10.11
C THR A 83 2.26 -10.05 -10.69
N ASN A 84 3.29 -9.85 -9.87
CA ASN A 84 4.55 -9.29 -10.34
C ASN A 84 5.20 -10.16 -11.41
N GLY A 85 5.26 -11.48 -11.21
CA GLY A 85 5.83 -12.40 -12.18
C GLY A 85 5.09 -12.42 -13.51
N ASN A 86 3.77 -12.26 -13.49
CA ASN A 86 2.92 -12.31 -14.68
C ASN A 86 2.79 -10.95 -15.40
N HIS A 87 2.87 -9.84 -14.69
CA HIS A 87 2.44 -8.53 -15.21
C HIS A 87 3.50 -7.43 -15.09
N PHE A 88 4.26 -7.37 -14.01
CA PHE A 88 5.18 -6.25 -13.76
C PHE A 88 6.66 -6.61 -13.99
N GLY A 89 7.10 -7.78 -13.57
CA GLY A 89 8.44 -8.30 -13.86
C GLY A 89 9.57 -7.64 -13.07
N PHE A 90 9.31 -7.08 -11.90
CA PHE A 90 10.36 -6.58 -11.01
C PHE A 90 11.11 -7.74 -10.35
N ASP A 91 12.42 -7.60 -10.20
CA ASP A 91 13.26 -8.54 -9.47
C ASP A 91 13.30 -8.19 -7.97
N GLY A 92 13.45 -9.20 -7.11
CA GLY A 92 13.69 -9.02 -5.67
C GLY A 92 12.54 -8.39 -4.88
N MET A 93 11.29 -8.57 -5.31
CA MET A 93 10.12 -8.02 -4.64
C MET A 93 9.86 -8.65 -3.28
N THR A 94 9.69 -7.81 -2.27
CA THR A 94 9.31 -8.22 -0.92
C THR A 94 8.41 -7.17 -0.27
N ILE A 95 7.60 -7.58 0.70
CA ILE A 95 6.82 -6.65 1.51
C ILE A 95 7.73 -6.04 2.56
N THR A 96 7.89 -4.74 2.53
CA THR A 96 8.73 -3.98 3.47
C THR A 96 7.93 -3.10 4.42
N GLU A 97 6.68 -2.82 4.08
CA GLU A 97 5.80 -1.93 4.85
C GLU A 97 4.61 -2.70 5.43
N MET A 98 4.22 -2.32 6.64
CA MET A 98 2.95 -2.79 7.21
C MET A 98 1.77 -2.29 6.39
N ALA A 99 0.67 -3.04 6.40
CA ALA A 99 -0.57 -2.61 5.77
C ALA A 99 -1.14 -1.40 6.51
N GLN A 100 -1.41 -0.34 5.76
CA GLN A 100 -2.11 0.84 6.27
C GLN A 100 -3.62 0.58 6.21
N TYR A 101 -4.26 0.57 7.37
CA TYR A 101 -5.71 0.59 7.45
C TYR A 101 -6.17 2.04 7.45
N THR A 102 -7.06 2.38 6.52
CA THR A 102 -7.53 3.76 6.34
C THR A 102 -9.04 3.81 6.49
N GLU A 103 -9.53 4.74 7.30
CA GLU A 103 -10.94 5.09 7.39
C GLU A 103 -11.15 6.53 6.93
N TYR A 104 -12.08 6.71 6.00
CA TYR A 104 -12.54 8.01 5.56
C TYR A 104 -13.84 8.35 6.29
N PRO A 105 -13.90 9.46 7.05
CA PRO A 105 -15.16 9.96 7.60
C PRO A 105 -16.08 10.44 6.45
N GLU A 106 -17.34 10.72 6.78
CA GLU A 106 -18.25 11.33 5.80
C GLU A 106 -17.65 12.63 5.26
N GLY A 107 -17.60 12.76 3.92
CA GLY A 107 -16.91 13.84 3.23
C GLY A 107 -15.38 13.75 3.23
N GLY A 108 -14.82 12.68 3.82
CA GLY A 108 -13.38 12.42 3.78
C GLY A 108 -12.90 12.04 2.39
N PHE A 109 -11.68 12.45 2.06
CA PHE A 109 -11.09 12.20 0.74
C PHE A 109 -9.56 12.09 0.81
N TYR A 110 -8.99 11.63 -0.28
CA TYR A 110 -7.59 11.75 -0.61
C TYR A 110 -7.50 12.15 -2.09
N ASP A 111 -6.89 13.28 -2.34
CA ASP A 111 -6.77 13.82 -3.70
C ASP A 111 -5.81 12.98 -4.55
N TRP A 112 -5.76 13.24 -5.84
CA TRP A 112 -4.85 12.57 -6.77
C TRP A 112 -3.41 12.67 -6.29
N HIS A 113 -2.74 11.54 -6.20
CA HIS A 113 -1.39 11.43 -5.69
C HIS A 113 -0.66 10.23 -6.32
N THR A 114 0.65 10.18 -6.14
CA THR A 114 1.45 9.01 -6.41
C THR A 114 1.84 8.35 -5.10
N ASP A 115 1.82 7.01 -5.07
CA ASP A 115 2.17 6.24 -3.87
C ASP A 115 3.67 6.15 -3.62
N ASN A 116 4.48 6.48 -4.60
CA ASN A 116 5.92 6.56 -4.46
C ASN A 116 6.41 8.00 -4.48
N ASP A 117 7.52 8.21 -3.83
CA ASP A 117 8.27 9.44 -3.93
C ASP A 117 8.85 9.55 -5.35
N VAL A 118 8.55 10.65 -6.02
CA VAL A 118 9.10 10.97 -7.35
C VAL A 118 10.58 11.33 -7.26
N ASP A 119 11.06 11.62 -6.05
CA ASP A 119 12.46 11.92 -5.79
C ASP A 119 13.27 10.62 -5.65
N MET A 120 13.85 10.18 -6.76
CA MET A 120 14.68 8.98 -6.84
C MET A 120 15.96 9.03 -6.02
N ARG A 121 16.17 10.06 -5.20
CA ARG A 121 17.34 10.21 -4.32
C ARG A 121 17.23 9.44 -3.01
N HIS A 122 16.08 8.82 -2.72
CA HIS A 122 15.94 8.00 -1.53
C HIS A 122 16.62 6.65 -1.69
N GLU A 123 17.30 6.23 -0.63
CA GLU A 123 17.89 4.91 -0.57
C GLU A 123 16.82 3.80 -0.49
N PRO A 124 17.12 2.59 -1.02
CA PRO A 124 16.23 1.45 -0.88
C PRO A 124 15.84 1.18 0.59
N PRO A 125 14.65 0.64 0.86
CA PRO A 125 13.70 0.09 -0.11
C PRO A 125 12.84 1.16 -0.79
N VAL A 126 12.66 1.02 -2.12
CA VAL A 126 11.81 1.90 -2.92
C VAL A 126 10.50 1.17 -3.26
N ARG A 127 9.36 1.80 -2.99
CA ARG A 127 8.04 1.25 -3.35
C ARG A 127 7.91 1.13 -4.86
N LYS A 128 7.68 -0.08 -5.36
CA LYS A 128 7.51 -0.38 -6.80
C LYS A 128 6.07 -0.75 -7.14
N ILE A 129 5.36 -1.35 -6.21
CA ILE A 129 3.96 -1.75 -6.36
C ILE A 129 3.20 -1.26 -5.14
N SER A 130 2.05 -0.67 -5.35
CA SER A 130 1.04 -0.38 -4.33
C SER A 130 -0.16 -1.28 -4.56
N MET A 131 -0.77 -1.76 -3.49
CA MET A 131 -1.93 -2.62 -3.53
C MET A 131 -3.02 -2.08 -2.60
N THR A 132 -4.23 -1.98 -3.10
CA THR A 132 -5.44 -1.56 -2.37
C THR A 132 -6.54 -2.60 -2.49
#